data_50659ce41852b287245a164a6b402e88
#
_entry.id   50659ce41852b287245a164a6b402e88
#
_cell.length_a   1.000
_cell.length_b   1.000
_cell.length_c   1.000
_cell.angle_alpha   90.00
_cell.angle_beta   90.00
_cell.angle_gamma   90.00
#
_symmetry.space_group_name_H-M   'P 1'
#
loop_
_entity.id
_entity.type
_entity.pdbx_description
1 polymer ?
#
loop_
_entity_poly.entity_id
_entity_poly.type
_entity_poly.pdbx_seq_one_letter_code
_entity_poly.pdbx_strand_id
1 'polypeptide(L)'
;INTMPAMLIDAIAAKPVLSNRTGGLSGPALKPIALRCVYELAQAVSVPIIGTGGVSSGIDAAEMLMAGATLVGIGSAVIKDGPSVFARICTELVTFMSINGYAQLADLRGKALP
;
A
#
# COMPACT_ATOMS: atom_id res chain seq x y z
N ILE A 1 -7.70 1.93 0.95
CA ILE A 1 -8.23 2.18 2.31
C ILE A 1 -7.78 3.55 2.82
N ASN A 2 -8.59 4.19 3.61
CA ASN A 2 -8.24 5.42 4.30
C ASN A 2 -7.36 5.11 5.53
N THR A 3 -6.78 6.16 6.14
CA THR A 3 -6.01 6.03 7.39
C THR A 3 -6.86 5.45 8.51
N MET A 4 -6.22 4.66 9.38
CA MET A 4 -6.88 4.08 10.56
C MET A 4 -6.72 5.00 11.77
N PRO A 5 -7.77 5.17 12.60
CA PRO A 5 -7.64 5.96 13.84
C PRO A 5 -6.50 5.46 14.72
N ALA A 6 -5.64 6.38 15.13
CA ALA A 6 -4.46 6.08 15.95
C ALA A 6 -4.09 7.28 16.84
N MET A 7 -3.17 7.06 17.76
CA MET A 7 -2.70 8.07 18.70
C MET A 7 -1.19 7.88 18.95
N LEU A 8 -0.51 8.99 19.22
CA LEU A 8 0.87 8.98 19.73
C LEU A 8 0.95 9.81 21.00
N ILE A 9 1.58 9.26 22.03
CA ILE A 9 1.82 9.92 23.31
C ILE A 9 3.32 10.28 23.43
N ASP A 10 3.58 11.54 23.79
CA ASP A 10 4.90 11.92 24.29
C ASP A 10 4.97 11.51 25.76
N ALA A 11 5.73 10.47 26.05
CA ALA A 11 5.83 9.91 27.40
C ALA A 11 6.58 10.83 28.37
N ILE A 12 7.48 11.68 27.86
CA ILE A 12 8.24 12.64 28.69
C ILE A 12 7.36 13.83 29.06
N ALA A 13 6.66 14.38 28.09
CA ALA A 13 5.74 15.49 28.32
C ALA A 13 4.37 15.05 28.89
N ALA A 14 4.12 13.74 29.01
CA ALA A 14 2.89 13.13 29.50
C ALA A 14 1.62 13.67 28.79
N LYS A 15 1.68 13.83 27.45
CA LYS A 15 0.57 14.39 26.66
C LYS A 15 0.50 13.80 25.24
N PRO A 16 -0.66 13.89 24.57
CA PRO A 16 -0.75 13.58 23.14
C PRO A 16 0.18 14.45 22.29
N VAL A 17 0.86 13.85 21.31
CA VAL A 17 1.69 14.58 20.34
C VAL A 17 0.86 15.42 19.38
N LEU A 18 -0.29 14.87 18.95
CA LEU A 18 -1.18 15.58 18.03
C LEU A 18 -2.11 16.53 18.78
N SER A 19 -2.30 17.74 18.26
CA SER A 19 -3.20 18.76 18.83
C SER A 19 -4.64 18.25 18.96
N ASN A 20 -5.09 17.46 18.00
CA ASN A 20 -6.41 16.81 18.01
C ASN A 20 -6.44 15.51 18.84
N ARG A 21 -5.38 15.20 19.61
CA ARG A 21 -5.20 13.99 20.42
C ARG A 21 -5.09 12.71 19.60
N THR A 22 -5.93 12.51 18.59
CA THR A 22 -5.92 11.37 17.67
C THR A 22 -5.68 11.82 16.24
N GLY A 23 -5.22 10.90 15.39
CA GLY A 23 -4.99 11.12 13.97
C GLY A 23 -5.13 9.84 13.17
N GLY A 24 -4.72 9.88 11.92
CA GLY A 24 -4.76 8.73 11.03
C GLY A 24 -3.41 8.04 10.93
N LEU A 25 -3.35 6.75 11.25
CA LEU A 25 -2.21 5.90 10.92
C LEU A 25 -2.12 5.72 9.41
N SER A 26 -0.97 6.02 8.84
CA SER A 26 -0.64 5.79 7.43
C SER A 26 0.74 5.15 7.29
N GLY A 27 1.20 4.95 6.04
CA GLY A 27 2.50 4.37 5.78
C GLY A 27 2.54 2.84 5.95
N PRO A 28 3.75 2.23 6.04
CA PRO A 28 3.92 0.77 5.99
C PRO A 28 3.14 -0.01 7.03
N ALA A 29 2.91 0.56 8.22
CA ALA A 29 2.12 -0.07 9.27
C ALA A 29 0.65 -0.32 8.87
N LEU A 30 0.12 0.45 7.91
CA LEU A 30 -1.24 0.27 7.39
C LEU A 30 -1.34 -0.83 6.33
N LYS A 31 -0.24 -1.22 5.68
CA LYS A 31 -0.23 -2.14 4.52
C LYS A 31 -0.97 -3.45 4.75
N PRO A 32 -0.80 -4.19 5.85
CA PRO A 32 -1.50 -5.47 6.05
C PRO A 32 -3.02 -5.32 6.06
N ILE A 33 -3.52 -4.21 6.62
CA ILE A 33 -4.96 -3.91 6.66
C ILE A 33 -5.46 -3.55 5.26
N ALA A 34 -4.72 -2.70 4.54
CA ALA A 34 -5.06 -2.29 3.19
C ALA A 34 -5.08 -3.48 2.22
N LEU A 35 -4.08 -4.36 2.29
CA LEU A 35 -4.00 -5.60 1.51
C LEU A 35 -5.23 -6.49 1.71
N ARG A 36 -5.62 -6.73 2.97
CA ARG A 36 -6.82 -7.51 3.28
C ARG A 36 -8.07 -6.87 2.66
N CYS A 37 -8.23 -5.56 2.77
CA CYS A 37 -9.37 -4.87 2.18
C CYS A 37 -9.40 -5.01 0.66
N VAL A 38 -8.27 -4.88 -0.02
CA VAL A 38 -8.17 -5.10 -1.49
C VAL A 38 -8.54 -6.53 -1.85
N TYR A 39 -7.99 -7.50 -1.12
CA TYR A 39 -8.25 -8.93 -1.33
C TYR A 39 -9.73 -9.29 -1.17
N GLU A 40 -10.40 -8.80 -0.11
CA GLU A 40 -11.82 -9.02 0.12
C GLU A 40 -12.69 -8.33 -0.93
N LEU A 41 -12.36 -7.07 -1.29
CA LEU A 41 -13.10 -6.34 -2.32
C LEU A 41 -12.96 -6.98 -3.71
N ALA A 42 -11.77 -7.47 -4.07
CA ALA A 42 -11.54 -8.10 -5.36
C ALA A 42 -12.39 -9.36 -5.59
N GLN A 43 -12.82 -10.02 -4.51
CA GLN A 43 -13.74 -11.16 -4.57
C GLN A 43 -15.22 -10.74 -4.58
N ALA A 44 -15.52 -9.53 -4.13
CA ALA A 44 -16.90 -9.06 -3.97
C ALA A 44 -17.39 -8.21 -5.14
N VAL A 45 -16.49 -7.57 -5.91
CA VAL A 45 -16.87 -6.61 -6.95
C VAL A 45 -16.12 -6.91 -8.26
N SER A 46 -16.74 -6.53 -9.39
CA SER A 46 -16.15 -6.66 -10.74
C SER A 46 -15.51 -5.36 -11.27
N VAL A 47 -15.63 -4.25 -10.52
CA VAL A 47 -15.05 -2.97 -10.94
C VAL A 47 -13.55 -2.92 -10.66
N PRO A 48 -12.78 -2.14 -11.44
CA PRO A 48 -11.36 -1.93 -11.17
C PRO A 48 -11.10 -1.34 -9.78
N ILE A 49 -10.08 -1.85 -9.09
CA ILE A 49 -9.70 -1.43 -7.73
C ILE A 49 -8.36 -0.71 -7.77
N ILE A 50 -8.26 0.44 -7.11
CA ILE A 50 -6.99 1.09 -6.82
C ILE A 50 -6.56 0.68 -5.41
N GLY A 51 -5.55 -0.18 -5.32
CA GLY A 51 -4.98 -0.64 -4.05
C GLY A 51 -4.08 0.46 -3.45
N THR A 52 -4.51 1.03 -2.32
CA THR A 52 -3.79 2.13 -1.65
C THR A 52 -3.69 1.87 -0.16
N GLY A 53 -2.51 2.09 0.40
CA GLY A 53 -2.24 1.98 1.84
C GLY A 53 -0.91 1.28 2.12
N GLY A 54 0.08 2.04 2.55
CA GLY A 54 1.37 1.55 3.01
C GLY A 54 2.34 1.08 1.93
N VAL A 55 2.05 1.32 0.66
CA VAL A 55 2.96 0.97 -0.45
C VAL A 55 4.18 1.88 -0.42
N SER A 56 5.36 1.28 -0.34
CA SER A 56 6.65 1.98 -0.26
C SER A 56 7.77 1.31 -1.09
N SER A 57 7.49 0.14 -1.69
CA SER A 57 8.44 -0.61 -2.51
C SER A 57 7.74 -1.30 -3.69
N GLY A 58 8.54 -1.81 -4.65
CA GLY A 58 8.02 -2.61 -5.77
C GLY A 58 7.38 -3.92 -5.32
N ILE A 59 7.86 -4.51 -4.22
CA ILE A 59 7.25 -5.72 -3.65
C ILE A 59 5.87 -5.38 -3.06
N ASP A 60 5.73 -4.25 -2.34
CA ASP A 60 4.43 -3.83 -1.84
C ASP A 60 3.41 -3.60 -2.98
N ALA A 61 3.89 -3.05 -4.11
CA ALA A 61 3.07 -2.87 -5.30
C ALA A 61 2.65 -4.23 -5.91
N ALA A 62 3.58 -5.19 -6.00
CA ALA A 62 3.28 -6.55 -6.46
C ALA A 62 2.23 -7.24 -5.57
N GLU A 63 2.35 -7.12 -4.24
CA GLU A 63 1.38 -7.66 -3.29
C GLU A 63 -0.03 -7.08 -3.50
N MET A 64 -0.15 -5.76 -3.73
CA MET A 64 -1.43 -5.12 -4.02
C MET A 64 -2.05 -5.65 -5.33
N LEU A 65 -1.24 -5.81 -6.39
CA LEU A 65 -1.70 -6.40 -7.65
C LEU A 65 -2.12 -7.86 -7.46
N MET A 66 -1.34 -8.66 -6.74
CA MET A 66 -1.67 -10.06 -6.45
C MET A 66 -2.96 -10.20 -5.61
N ALA A 67 -3.22 -9.25 -4.73
CA ALA A 67 -4.49 -9.17 -3.98
C ALA A 67 -5.69 -8.75 -4.84
N GLY A 68 -5.50 -8.41 -6.12
CA GLY A 68 -6.56 -8.10 -7.07
C GLY A 68 -6.68 -6.62 -7.45
N ALA A 69 -5.79 -5.74 -6.98
CA ALA A 69 -5.77 -4.36 -7.44
C ALA A 69 -5.47 -4.27 -8.94
N THR A 70 -6.09 -3.31 -9.60
CA THR A 70 -5.82 -2.97 -11.01
C THR A 70 -4.72 -1.91 -11.12
N LEU A 71 -4.72 -0.97 -10.19
CA LEU A 71 -3.73 0.10 -10.05
C LEU A 71 -3.27 0.17 -8.60
N VAL A 72 -2.11 0.78 -8.38
CA VAL A 72 -1.54 0.95 -7.04
C VAL A 72 -1.39 2.44 -6.73
N GLY A 73 -1.93 2.87 -5.60
CA GLY A 73 -1.81 4.23 -5.09
C GLY A 73 -0.67 4.35 -4.08
N ILE A 74 0.17 5.37 -4.25
CA ILE A 74 1.30 5.68 -3.36
C ILE A 74 1.03 7.02 -2.70
N GLY A 75 0.97 7.04 -1.37
CA GLY A 75 0.70 8.25 -0.57
C GLY A 75 1.88 8.62 0.32
N SER A 76 1.96 8.10 1.52
CA SER A 76 2.94 8.49 2.56
C SER A 76 4.41 8.38 2.13
N ALA A 77 4.73 7.47 1.22
CA ALA A 77 6.08 7.33 0.69
C ALA A 77 6.54 8.57 -0.10
N VAL A 78 5.60 9.28 -0.76
CA VAL A 78 5.91 10.55 -1.46
C VAL A 78 6.36 11.63 -0.48
N ILE A 79 5.76 11.68 0.71
CA ILE A 79 6.12 12.67 1.74
C ILE A 79 7.53 12.41 2.26
N LYS A 80 7.92 11.14 2.39
CA LYS A 80 9.22 10.72 2.91
C LYS A 80 10.33 10.81 1.86
N ASP A 81 10.08 10.27 0.66
CA ASP A 81 11.10 10.01 -0.35
C ASP A 81 10.99 10.96 -1.56
N GLY A 82 10.00 11.85 -1.58
CA GLY A 82 9.73 12.76 -2.69
C GLY A 82 9.14 12.06 -3.93
N PRO A 83 8.89 12.81 -5.02
CA PRO A 83 8.25 12.29 -6.23
C PRO A 83 9.03 11.19 -6.95
N SER A 84 10.36 11.10 -6.74
CA SER A 84 11.20 10.05 -7.31
C SER A 84 10.81 8.63 -6.88
N VAL A 85 10.04 8.51 -5.79
CA VAL A 85 9.51 7.24 -5.29
C VAL A 85 8.70 6.47 -6.34
N PHE A 86 7.97 7.17 -7.21
CA PHE A 86 7.19 6.53 -8.28
C PHE A 86 8.10 5.78 -9.26
N ALA A 87 9.14 6.42 -9.76
CA ALA A 87 10.09 5.81 -10.68
C ALA A 87 10.84 4.64 -10.02
N ARG A 88 11.24 4.79 -8.76
CA ARG A 88 11.90 3.75 -7.99
C ARG A 88 11.01 2.51 -7.84
N ILE A 89 9.77 2.68 -7.39
CA ILE A 89 8.82 1.57 -7.19
C ILE A 89 8.52 0.87 -8.53
N CYS A 90 8.37 1.61 -9.63
CA CYS A 90 8.20 1.02 -10.96
C CYS A 90 9.41 0.16 -11.35
N THR A 91 10.63 0.65 -11.14
CA THR A 91 11.86 -0.10 -11.44
C THR A 91 11.96 -1.37 -10.59
N GLU A 92 11.69 -1.26 -9.30
CA GLU A 92 11.67 -2.40 -8.38
C GLU A 92 10.62 -3.44 -8.77
N LEU A 93 9.42 -3.01 -9.16
CA LEU A 93 8.34 -3.89 -9.62
C LEU A 93 8.73 -4.62 -10.92
N VAL A 94 9.30 -3.92 -11.90
CA VAL A 94 9.79 -4.52 -13.14
C VAL A 94 10.88 -5.56 -12.84
N THR A 95 11.80 -5.25 -11.94
CA THR A 95 12.84 -6.18 -11.50
C THR A 95 12.24 -7.43 -10.85
N PHE A 96 11.28 -7.24 -9.93
CA PHE A 96 10.55 -8.33 -9.31
C PHE A 96 9.86 -9.23 -10.35
N MET A 97 9.17 -8.63 -11.32
CA MET A 97 8.49 -9.35 -12.40
C MET A 97 9.48 -10.17 -13.23
N SER A 98 10.59 -9.56 -13.64
CA SER A 98 11.63 -10.23 -14.45
C SER A 98 12.22 -11.45 -13.73
N ILE A 99 12.55 -11.31 -12.45
CA ILE A 99 13.12 -12.40 -11.64
C ILE A 99 12.13 -13.56 -11.47
N ASN A 100 10.83 -13.24 -11.34
CA ASN A 100 9.80 -14.25 -11.08
C ASN A 100 9.05 -14.72 -12.35
N GLY A 101 9.49 -14.32 -13.55
CA GLY A 101 8.96 -14.81 -14.82
C GLY A 101 7.59 -14.23 -15.20
N TYR A 102 7.22 -13.08 -14.68
CA TYR A 102 5.99 -12.36 -15.06
C TYR A 102 6.26 -11.45 -16.26
N ALA A 103 5.59 -11.67 -17.39
CA ALA A 103 5.79 -10.89 -18.60
C ALA A 103 5.01 -9.56 -18.60
N GLN A 104 3.87 -9.50 -17.91
CA GLN A 104 2.98 -8.35 -17.88
C GLN A 104 2.26 -8.24 -16.54
N LEU A 105 1.76 -7.04 -16.20
CA LEU A 105 1.06 -6.79 -14.94
C LEU A 105 -0.20 -7.67 -14.76
N ALA A 106 -0.83 -8.05 -15.87
CA ALA A 106 -1.98 -8.95 -15.83
C ALA A 106 -1.64 -10.33 -15.26
N ASP A 107 -0.38 -10.78 -15.37
CA ASP A 107 0.08 -12.05 -14.82
C ASP A 107 0.16 -12.03 -13.29
N LEU A 108 0.32 -10.83 -12.71
CA LEU A 108 0.34 -10.62 -11.26
C LEU A 108 -1.08 -10.48 -10.69
N ARG A 109 -1.96 -9.80 -11.45
CA ARG A 109 -3.26 -9.38 -10.93
C ARG A 109 -4.12 -10.55 -10.49
N GLY A 110 -4.50 -10.54 -9.21
CA GLY A 110 -5.33 -11.56 -8.61
C GLY A 110 -4.63 -12.91 -8.39
N LYS A 111 -3.30 -12.99 -8.55
CA LYS A 111 -2.55 -14.25 -8.42
C LYS A 111 -2.65 -14.88 -7.02
N ALA A 112 -2.95 -14.08 -6.00
CA ALA A 112 -3.16 -14.56 -4.64
C ALA A 112 -4.62 -14.87 -4.32
N LEU A 113 -5.55 -14.61 -5.24
CA LEU A 113 -6.96 -14.98 -5.07
C LEU A 113 -7.17 -16.48 -5.27
N PRO A 114 -8.22 -17.07 -4.66
CA PRO A 114 -8.51 -18.49 -4.77
C PRO A 114 -8.92 -18.89 -6.20
#